data_b64b8125e71132ed7efd44df395d8183
#
_entry.id   b64b8125e71132ed7efd44df395d8183
#
_cell.length_a   1.000
_cell.length_b   1.000
_cell.length_c   1.000
_cell.angle_alpha   90.00
_cell.angle_beta   90.00
_cell.angle_gamma   90.00
#
_symmetry.space_group_name_H-M   'P 1'
#
loop_
_entity.id
_entity.type
_entity.pdbx_description
1 polymer ?
#
loop_
_entity_poly.entity_id
_entity_poly.type
_entity_poly.pdbx_seq_one_letter_code
_entity_poly.pdbx_strand_id
1 'polypeptide(L)'
;MKVAVVTPTIASDLLEQCVSSVDNQTYKDLTHYIFIDGCQYEPKARKILVGSSKTRMVELEENVGRGWYGHRVYAACSFLVNADIICYLDEDNWYEPNHVEELVKAIETGAQWAYSLRKIYDKNGNYICDDNCESLGKWPIFFNNDAYHIDTSSFAIRRDIAVNIGHAWYGQWGADRQFFSNLKKFFPNFECTGEHSLCYRLDGNANSVTKDFFEDGNKYTKEKYQGNYPWHQK
;
A
#
# COMPACT_ATOMS: atom_id res chain seq x y z
N MET A 1 8.08 7.94 15.91
CA MET A 1 7.93 6.47 15.78
C MET A 1 8.78 5.98 14.62
N LYS A 2 9.47 4.87 14.75
CA LYS A 2 10.26 4.29 13.65
C LYS A 2 9.35 3.59 12.66
N VAL A 3 9.48 3.90 11.36
CA VAL A 3 8.64 3.31 10.30
C VAL A 3 9.48 2.38 9.42
N ALA A 4 8.93 1.23 9.09
CA ALA A 4 9.43 0.37 8.02
C ALA A 4 8.45 0.43 6.85
N VAL A 5 8.90 0.81 5.67
CA VAL A 5 8.21 0.52 4.40
C VAL A 5 8.74 -0.80 3.89
N VAL A 6 7.85 -1.69 3.46
CA VAL A 6 8.21 -3.03 2.98
C VAL A 6 7.74 -3.20 1.55
N THR A 7 8.68 -3.56 0.67
CA THR A 7 8.42 -3.83 -0.75
C THR A 7 8.97 -5.19 -1.13
N PRO A 8 8.12 -6.19 -1.45
CA PRO A 8 8.53 -7.38 -2.17
C PRO A 8 8.85 -7.01 -3.62
N THR A 9 9.90 -7.55 -4.19
CA THR A 9 10.30 -7.20 -5.55
C THR A 9 10.89 -8.38 -6.33
N ILE A 10 10.59 -8.42 -7.61
CA ILE A 10 11.28 -9.22 -8.63
C ILE A 10 12.15 -8.32 -9.53
N ALA A 11 12.50 -7.13 -9.02
CA ALA A 11 13.30 -6.12 -9.69
C ALA A 11 12.72 -5.67 -11.05
N SER A 12 11.43 -5.35 -11.10
CA SER A 12 10.84 -4.73 -12.28
C SER A 12 11.48 -3.35 -12.57
N ASP A 13 11.28 -2.81 -13.76
CA ASP A 13 11.78 -1.47 -14.10
C ASP A 13 11.06 -0.35 -13.33
N LEU A 14 9.94 -0.67 -12.67
CA LEU A 14 9.14 0.27 -11.87
C LEU A 14 9.68 0.45 -10.44
N LEU A 15 10.53 -0.46 -9.97
CA LEU A 15 11.14 -0.42 -8.64
C LEU A 15 11.90 0.89 -8.37
N GLU A 16 12.52 1.50 -9.38
CA GLU A 16 13.26 2.75 -9.22
C GLU A 16 12.35 3.89 -8.74
N GLN A 17 11.15 4.02 -9.31
CA GLN A 17 10.18 5.04 -8.90
C GLN A 17 9.66 4.76 -7.49
N CYS A 18 9.36 3.51 -7.17
CA CYS A 18 8.96 3.07 -5.83
C CYS A 18 10.00 3.50 -4.79
N VAL A 19 11.27 3.13 -4.98
CA VAL A 19 12.38 3.45 -4.07
C VAL A 19 12.58 4.95 -3.94
N SER A 20 12.62 5.68 -5.06
CA SER A 20 12.78 7.14 -5.08
C SER A 20 11.68 7.83 -4.27
N SER A 21 10.44 7.35 -4.33
CA SER A 21 9.32 7.92 -3.60
C SER A 21 9.47 7.79 -2.08
N VAL A 22 10.04 6.68 -1.62
CA VAL A 22 10.33 6.45 -0.20
C VAL A 22 11.54 7.26 0.28
N ASP A 23 12.57 7.39 -0.55
CA ASP A 23 13.73 8.26 -0.23
C ASP A 23 13.31 9.73 -0.07
N ASN A 24 12.32 10.17 -0.83
CA ASN A 24 11.79 11.54 -0.83
C ASN A 24 10.72 11.82 0.24
N GLN A 25 10.40 10.86 1.11
CA GLN A 25 9.42 11.09 2.17
C GLN A 25 9.87 12.21 3.13
N THR A 26 8.91 13.06 3.54
CA THR A 26 9.11 14.13 4.54
C THR A 26 9.40 13.54 5.91
N TYR A 27 8.81 12.41 6.25
CA TYR A 27 9.08 11.68 7.49
C TYR A 27 10.49 11.09 7.48
N LYS A 28 11.28 11.33 8.56
CA LYS A 28 12.72 11.06 8.56
C LYS A 28 13.12 9.73 9.22
N ASP A 29 12.41 9.30 10.27
CA ASP A 29 12.72 8.04 10.98
C ASP A 29 12.10 6.85 10.26
N LEU A 30 12.59 6.61 9.04
CA LEU A 30 12.06 5.70 8.05
C LEU A 30 13.17 4.82 7.47
N THR A 31 12.88 3.51 7.37
CA THR A 31 13.72 2.53 6.65
C THR A 31 12.88 1.81 5.59
N HIS A 32 13.37 1.74 4.37
CA HIS A 32 12.75 0.99 3.27
C HIS A 32 13.37 -0.41 3.19
N TYR A 33 12.63 -1.44 3.54
CA TYR A 33 13.04 -2.84 3.41
C TYR A 33 12.60 -3.41 2.07
N ILE A 34 13.56 -3.66 1.20
CA ILE A 34 13.34 -4.29 -0.12
C ILE A 34 13.61 -5.77 0.01
N PHE A 35 12.55 -6.57 -0.08
CA PHE A 35 12.62 -8.02 -0.09
C PHE A 35 12.77 -8.51 -1.53
N ILE A 36 13.98 -8.87 -1.92
CA ILE A 36 14.28 -9.42 -3.24
C ILE A 36 13.80 -10.87 -3.23
N ASP A 37 12.71 -11.12 -3.94
CA ASP A 37 11.99 -12.39 -3.91
C ASP A 37 12.55 -13.36 -4.96
N GLY A 38 13.75 -13.87 -4.67
CA GLY A 38 14.55 -14.79 -5.47
C GLY A 38 15.93 -14.23 -5.84
N CYS A 39 16.98 -14.99 -5.57
CA CYS A 39 18.37 -14.56 -5.76
C CYS A 39 18.70 -14.17 -7.22
N GLN A 40 17.98 -14.70 -8.21
CA GLN A 40 18.15 -14.34 -9.62
C GLN A 40 17.84 -12.86 -9.93
N TYR A 41 17.08 -12.18 -9.09
CA TYR A 41 16.71 -10.76 -9.25
C TYR A 41 17.68 -9.82 -8.55
N GLU A 42 18.54 -10.32 -7.66
CA GLU A 42 19.48 -9.53 -6.86
C GLU A 42 20.38 -8.63 -7.70
N PRO A 43 21.02 -9.09 -8.79
CA PRO A 43 21.96 -8.27 -9.55
C PRO A 43 21.28 -7.02 -10.17
N LYS A 44 20.01 -7.15 -10.59
CA LYS A 44 19.24 -6.03 -11.12
C LYS A 44 18.76 -5.12 -10.01
N ALA A 45 18.18 -5.68 -8.93
CA ALA A 45 17.75 -4.91 -7.78
C ALA A 45 18.88 -4.07 -7.21
N ARG A 46 20.05 -4.64 -6.98
CA ARG A 46 21.24 -3.95 -6.47
C ARG A 46 21.64 -2.74 -7.31
N LYS A 47 21.55 -2.83 -8.64
CA LYS A 47 21.81 -1.68 -9.53
C LYS A 47 20.81 -0.55 -9.34
N ILE A 48 19.53 -0.87 -9.20
CA ILE A 48 18.46 0.11 -8.98
C ILE A 48 18.63 0.79 -7.62
N LEU A 49 19.05 0.05 -6.60
CA LEU A 49 19.16 0.55 -5.23
C LEU A 49 20.43 1.35 -4.94
N VAL A 50 21.33 1.49 -5.91
CA VAL A 50 22.55 2.29 -5.76
C VAL A 50 22.17 3.74 -5.47
N GLY A 51 22.70 4.27 -4.36
CA GLY A 51 22.48 5.68 -3.95
C GLY A 51 21.31 5.90 -2.99
N SER A 52 20.41 4.93 -2.80
CA SER A 52 19.38 5.03 -1.77
C SER A 52 20.00 4.89 -0.36
N SER A 53 19.79 5.89 0.47
CA SER A 53 20.33 5.92 1.85
C SER A 53 19.39 5.27 2.88
N LYS A 54 18.11 5.18 2.56
CA LYS A 54 17.08 4.63 3.47
C LYS A 54 16.84 3.14 3.27
N THR A 55 17.35 2.56 2.20
CA THR A 55 17.07 1.18 1.80
C THR A 55 17.91 0.15 2.55
N ARG A 56 17.25 -0.96 2.90
CA ARG A 56 17.87 -2.20 3.39
C ARG A 56 17.38 -3.36 2.52
N MET A 57 18.31 -4.11 1.94
CA MET A 57 17.99 -5.29 1.15
C MET A 57 17.86 -6.52 2.03
N VAL A 58 16.83 -7.32 1.76
CA VAL A 58 16.65 -8.66 2.29
C VAL A 58 16.50 -9.58 1.09
N GLU A 59 17.43 -10.50 0.92
CA GLU A 59 17.46 -11.42 -0.20
C GLU A 59 16.87 -12.77 0.20
N LEU A 60 15.91 -13.26 -0.59
CA LEU A 60 15.37 -14.60 -0.46
C LEU A 60 16.01 -15.49 -1.53
N GLU A 61 16.45 -16.68 -1.14
CA GLU A 61 17.09 -17.62 -2.05
C GLU A 61 16.15 -18.01 -3.20
N GLU A 62 14.89 -18.31 -2.86
CA GLU A 62 13.86 -18.71 -3.81
C GLU A 62 12.76 -17.68 -3.95
N ASN A 63 12.11 -17.62 -5.11
CA ASN A 63 10.91 -16.81 -5.32
C ASN A 63 9.71 -17.47 -4.62
N VAL A 64 9.37 -16.95 -3.44
CA VAL A 64 8.26 -17.44 -2.62
C VAL A 64 6.93 -16.77 -2.96
N GLY A 65 6.97 -15.60 -3.60
CA GLY A 65 5.79 -14.81 -3.97
C GLY A 65 5.16 -15.18 -5.31
N ARG A 66 5.77 -16.05 -6.10
CA ARG A 66 5.26 -16.48 -7.41
C ARG A 66 3.86 -17.08 -7.29
N GLY A 67 2.89 -16.46 -7.98
CA GLY A 67 1.48 -16.83 -7.88
C GLY A 67 0.80 -16.43 -6.58
N TRP A 68 1.49 -15.67 -5.70
CA TRP A 68 1.02 -15.18 -4.42
C TRP A 68 1.13 -13.65 -4.29
N TYR A 69 1.44 -12.94 -5.37
CA TYR A 69 1.45 -11.46 -5.43
C TYR A 69 2.27 -10.79 -4.30
N GLY A 70 3.40 -11.39 -3.88
CA GLY A 70 4.21 -10.87 -2.76
C GLY A 70 3.60 -11.08 -1.36
N HIS A 71 2.38 -11.60 -1.24
CA HIS A 71 1.66 -11.72 0.03
C HIS A 71 2.40 -12.56 1.08
N ARG A 72 3.17 -13.56 0.67
CA ARG A 72 4.01 -14.36 1.61
C ARG A 72 5.09 -13.52 2.28
N VAL A 73 5.65 -12.57 1.55
CA VAL A 73 6.62 -11.62 2.10
C VAL A 73 5.90 -10.67 3.07
N TYR A 74 4.74 -10.13 2.70
CA TYR A 74 3.94 -9.31 3.59
C TYR A 74 3.52 -10.06 4.87
N ALA A 75 3.18 -11.34 4.76
CA ALA A 75 2.87 -12.17 5.92
C ALA A 75 4.05 -12.29 6.91
N ALA A 76 5.27 -12.39 6.41
CA ALA A 76 6.47 -12.64 7.21
C ALA A 76 7.20 -11.37 7.68
N CYS A 77 7.09 -10.27 6.94
CA CYS A 77 7.93 -9.09 7.12
C CYS A 77 7.86 -8.48 8.53
N SER A 78 6.69 -8.52 9.17
CA SER A 78 6.50 -7.97 10.51
C SER A 78 7.38 -8.61 11.59
N PHE A 79 7.80 -9.86 11.37
CA PHE A 79 8.74 -10.57 12.25
C PHE A 79 10.21 -10.20 11.98
N LEU A 80 10.50 -9.71 10.77
CA LEU A 80 11.86 -9.50 10.27
C LEU A 80 12.34 -8.05 10.40
N VAL A 81 11.42 -7.09 10.48
CA VAL A 81 11.76 -5.66 10.53
C VAL A 81 11.69 -5.12 11.96
N ASN A 82 12.59 -4.20 12.28
CA ASN A 82 12.63 -3.53 13.58
C ASN A 82 12.10 -2.11 13.45
N ALA A 83 10.78 -1.95 13.62
CA ALA A 83 10.07 -0.67 13.53
C ALA A 83 8.87 -0.66 14.48
N ASP A 84 8.27 0.52 14.71
CA ASP A 84 7.03 0.70 15.48
C ASP A 84 5.81 0.55 14.55
N ILE A 85 5.95 0.98 13.29
CA ILE A 85 4.93 0.99 12.25
C ILE A 85 5.46 0.28 11.00
N ILE A 86 4.60 -0.48 10.34
CA ILE A 86 4.85 -1.10 9.04
C ILE A 86 3.90 -0.51 8.01
N CYS A 87 4.46 -0.04 6.89
CA CYS A 87 3.76 0.31 5.67
C CYS A 87 4.09 -0.72 4.59
N TYR A 88 3.11 -1.11 3.80
CA TYR A 88 3.30 -1.99 2.65
C TYR A 88 3.34 -1.16 1.37
N LEU A 89 4.17 -1.53 0.41
CA LEU A 89 4.28 -0.84 -0.86
C LEU A 89 4.65 -1.85 -1.95
N ASP A 90 3.79 -1.99 -2.95
CA ASP A 90 4.08 -2.79 -4.14
C ASP A 90 5.13 -2.08 -5.02
N GLU A 91 5.99 -2.85 -5.71
CA GLU A 91 7.11 -2.29 -6.46
C GLU A 91 6.73 -1.43 -7.68
N ASP A 92 5.47 -1.50 -8.12
CA ASP A 92 4.90 -0.75 -9.23
C ASP A 92 4.13 0.51 -8.81
N ASN A 93 3.92 0.70 -7.51
CA ASN A 93 3.29 1.85 -6.90
C ASN A 93 4.33 2.80 -6.28
N TRP A 94 3.90 4.00 -5.90
CA TRP A 94 4.77 4.97 -5.23
C TRP A 94 3.96 5.90 -4.32
N TYR A 95 4.66 6.61 -3.45
CA TYR A 95 4.08 7.53 -2.47
C TYR A 95 4.27 9.00 -2.84
N GLU A 96 3.28 9.84 -2.52
CA GLU A 96 3.48 11.28 -2.43
C GLU A 96 4.41 11.62 -1.25
N PRO A 97 5.12 12.77 -1.27
CA PRO A 97 6.16 13.06 -0.27
C PRO A 97 5.69 13.08 1.19
N ASN A 98 4.44 13.40 1.46
CA ASN A 98 3.85 13.49 2.81
C ASN A 98 3.15 12.19 3.27
N HIS A 99 3.12 11.14 2.46
CA HIS A 99 2.32 9.94 2.70
C HIS A 99 2.59 9.31 4.08
N VAL A 100 3.84 9.00 4.38
CA VAL A 100 4.21 8.36 5.65
C VAL A 100 3.98 9.30 6.84
N GLU A 101 4.23 10.59 6.69
CA GLU A 101 4.00 11.59 7.75
C GLU A 101 2.52 11.67 8.15
N GLU A 102 1.59 11.71 7.18
CA GLU A 102 0.15 11.77 7.47
C GLU A 102 -0.36 10.47 8.11
N LEU A 103 0.14 9.32 7.69
CA LEU A 103 -0.18 8.03 8.30
C LEU A 103 0.31 7.93 9.75
N VAL A 104 1.54 8.39 10.03
CA VAL A 104 2.08 8.44 11.39
C VAL A 104 1.25 9.38 12.27
N LYS A 105 0.92 10.58 11.80
CA LYS A 105 0.04 11.51 12.51
C LYS A 105 -1.29 10.86 12.89
N ALA A 106 -1.93 10.13 11.96
CA ALA A 106 -3.17 9.43 12.23
C ALA A 106 -3.02 8.36 13.32
N ILE A 107 -1.89 7.64 13.36
CA ILE A 107 -1.61 6.64 14.41
C ILE A 107 -1.31 7.33 15.76
N GLU A 108 -0.61 8.46 15.75
CA GLU A 108 -0.29 9.22 16.97
C GLU A 108 -1.52 9.80 17.67
N THR A 109 -2.66 9.94 16.98
CA THR A 109 -3.94 10.30 17.62
C THR A 109 -4.57 9.16 18.43
N GLY A 110 -3.95 7.97 18.42
CA GLY A 110 -4.38 6.78 19.18
C GLY A 110 -4.96 5.67 18.32
N ALA A 111 -4.96 5.80 17.00
CA ALA A 111 -5.37 4.72 16.10
C ALA A 111 -4.40 3.53 16.16
N GLN A 112 -4.94 2.33 16.01
CA GLN A 112 -4.16 1.09 15.96
C GLN A 112 -3.47 0.91 14.61
N TRP A 113 -4.09 1.41 13.55
CA TRP A 113 -3.59 1.47 12.19
C TRP A 113 -4.30 2.59 11.43
N ALA A 114 -3.71 2.99 10.33
CA ALA A 114 -4.25 4.03 9.45
C ALA A 114 -4.09 3.65 7.99
N TYR A 115 -4.80 4.35 7.12
CA TYR A 115 -4.65 4.20 5.68
C TYR A 115 -4.84 5.54 4.96
N SER A 116 -4.21 5.64 3.80
CA SER A 116 -4.42 6.74 2.86
C SER A 116 -5.42 6.36 1.78
N LEU A 117 -5.95 7.36 1.10
CA LEU A 117 -6.60 7.19 -0.19
C LEU A 117 -5.54 7.14 -1.30
N ARG A 118 -5.97 6.81 -2.53
CA ARG A 118 -5.05 6.66 -3.66
C ARG A 118 -5.41 7.53 -4.86
N LYS A 119 -4.38 7.92 -5.59
CA LYS A 119 -4.45 8.49 -6.94
C LYS A 119 -4.25 7.39 -7.96
N ILE A 120 -4.95 7.44 -9.06
CA ILE A 120 -4.89 6.46 -10.13
C ILE A 120 -4.04 7.01 -11.28
N TYR A 121 -3.11 6.19 -11.74
CA TYR A 121 -2.21 6.48 -12.85
C TYR A 121 -2.28 5.39 -13.92
N ASP A 122 -2.04 5.75 -15.16
CA ASP A 122 -1.90 4.77 -16.24
C ASP A 122 -0.57 4.00 -16.15
N LYS A 123 -0.39 3.00 -17.01
CA LYS A 123 0.85 2.21 -17.09
C LYS A 123 2.12 3.02 -17.35
N ASN A 124 1.98 4.22 -17.93
CA ASN A 124 3.10 5.11 -18.25
C ASN A 124 3.37 6.13 -17.12
N GLY A 125 2.56 6.13 -16.05
CA GLY A 125 2.68 7.06 -14.95
C GLY A 125 1.98 8.40 -15.17
N ASN A 126 1.04 8.50 -16.11
CA ASN A 126 0.21 9.69 -16.27
C ASN A 126 -0.98 9.61 -15.32
N TYR A 127 -1.24 10.71 -14.61
CA TYR A 127 -2.39 10.82 -13.70
C TYR A 127 -3.71 10.69 -14.44
N ILE A 128 -4.64 9.90 -13.88
CA ILE A 128 -5.99 9.72 -14.39
C ILE A 128 -6.99 10.45 -13.49
N CYS A 129 -7.10 10.05 -12.22
CA CYS A 129 -8.04 10.63 -11.26
C CYS A 129 -7.66 10.25 -9.81
N ASP A 130 -8.30 10.89 -8.84
CA ASP A 130 -8.36 10.40 -7.47
C ASP A 130 -9.37 9.25 -7.36
N ASP A 131 -9.03 8.20 -6.58
CA ASP A 131 -9.97 7.12 -6.30
C ASP A 131 -10.95 7.54 -5.21
N ASN A 132 -12.14 7.91 -5.62
CA ASN A 132 -13.25 8.23 -4.74
C ASN A 132 -14.35 7.14 -4.80
N CYS A 133 -14.03 5.92 -5.20
CA CYS A 133 -15.04 4.91 -5.47
C CYS A 133 -14.73 3.49 -4.98
N GLU A 134 -13.45 3.14 -4.75
CA GLU A 134 -13.09 1.76 -4.41
C GLU A 134 -12.27 1.64 -3.11
N SER A 135 -11.06 2.16 -3.05
CA SER A 135 -10.17 2.02 -1.88
C SER A 135 -10.49 3.05 -0.79
N LEU A 136 -11.69 2.96 -0.22
CA LEU A 136 -12.26 3.95 0.71
C LEU A 136 -12.27 3.49 2.17
N GLY A 137 -12.04 2.21 2.45
CA GLY A 137 -11.89 1.62 3.78
C GLY A 137 -13.11 1.75 4.69
N LYS A 138 -13.33 2.91 5.29
CA LYS A 138 -14.49 3.19 6.17
C LYS A 138 -15.81 3.23 5.40
N TRP A 139 -15.76 3.50 4.10
CA TRP A 139 -16.94 3.65 3.23
C TRP A 139 -17.00 2.55 2.19
N PRO A 140 -18.20 2.13 1.79
CA PRO A 140 -18.36 1.03 0.84
C PRO A 140 -17.90 1.42 -0.57
N ILE A 141 -17.50 0.42 -1.32
CA ILE A 141 -17.20 0.56 -2.74
C ILE A 141 -18.48 0.92 -3.54
N PHE A 142 -18.32 1.62 -4.66
CA PHE A 142 -19.44 2.23 -5.36
C PHE A 142 -20.50 1.25 -5.87
N PHE A 143 -20.14 0.04 -6.25
CA PHE A 143 -21.06 -0.95 -6.82
C PHE A 143 -21.64 -1.94 -5.81
N ASN A 144 -21.20 -1.89 -4.53
CA ASN A 144 -21.71 -2.79 -3.48
C ASN A 144 -21.59 -2.13 -2.09
N ASN A 145 -22.74 -1.77 -1.52
CA ASN A 145 -22.78 -1.09 -0.21
C ASN A 145 -22.32 -1.96 0.97
N ASP A 146 -22.17 -3.27 0.79
CA ASP A 146 -21.70 -4.20 1.82
C ASP A 146 -20.23 -4.59 1.64
N ALA A 147 -19.60 -4.14 0.55
CA ALA A 147 -18.20 -4.42 0.26
C ALA A 147 -17.32 -3.20 0.59
N TYR A 148 -16.18 -3.48 1.17
CA TYR A 148 -15.19 -2.49 1.60
C TYR A 148 -13.81 -2.95 1.13
N HIS A 149 -12.98 -1.99 0.77
CA HIS A 149 -11.62 -2.28 0.30
C HIS A 149 -10.64 -1.20 0.74
N ILE A 150 -9.40 -1.62 0.98
CA ILE A 150 -8.21 -0.76 1.08
C ILE A 150 -7.12 -1.44 0.27
N ASP A 151 -6.47 -0.68 -0.57
CA ASP A 151 -5.31 -1.12 -1.33
C ASP A 151 -4.15 -1.53 -0.41
N THR A 152 -3.41 -2.57 -0.77
CA THR A 152 -2.24 -3.06 -0.03
C THR A 152 -1.27 -1.96 0.34
N SER A 153 -0.97 -1.09 -0.62
CA SER A 153 0.03 -0.03 -0.45
C SER A 153 -0.46 1.19 0.34
N SER A 154 -1.75 1.20 0.75
CA SER A 154 -2.32 2.29 1.57
C SER A 154 -2.11 2.14 3.06
N PHE A 155 -1.79 0.95 3.56
CA PHE A 155 -1.76 0.67 5.00
C PHE A 155 -0.52 1.20 5.72
N ALA A 156 -0.74 1.72 6.94
CA ALA A 156 0.25 1.82 8.00
C ALA A 156 -0.28 1.16 9.27
N ILE A 157 0.43 0.18 9.80
CA ILE A 157 -0.05 -0.67 10.88
C ILE A 157 0.99 -0.72 11.99
N ARG A 158 0.59 -0.58 13.24
CA ARG A 158 1.48 -0.83 14.39
C ARG A 158 2.06 -2.23 14.28
N ARG A 159 3.36 -2.36 14.49
CA ARG A 159 4.07 -3.64 14.28
C ARG A 159 3.52 -4.77 15.14
N ASP A 160 3.14 -4.49 16.40
CA ASP A 160 2.53 -5.49 17.27
C ASP A 160 1.25 -6.09 16.69
N ILE A 161 0.44 -5.27 16.02
CA ILE A 161 -0.76 -5.70 15.30
C ILE A 161 -0.39 -6.46 14.02
N ALA A 162 0.55 -5.94 13.24
CA ALA A 162 1.00 -6.61 12.01
C ALA A 162 1.55 -8.02 12.28
N VAL A 163 2.27 -8.22 13.41
CA VAL A 163 2.71 -9.53 13.87
C VAL A 163 1.54 -10.45 14.19
N ASN A 164 0.53 -9.94 14.89
CA ASN A 164 -0.64 -10.74 15.28
C ASN A 164 -1.50 -11.17 14.07
N ILE A 165 -1.59 -10.34 13.02
CA ILE A 165 -2.48 -10.58 11.88
C ILE A 165 -1.75 -10.98 10.60
N GLY A 166 -0.42 -11.07 10.61
CA GLY A 166 0.39 -11.35 9.42
C GLY A 166 -0.07 -12.59 8.63
N HIS A 167 -0.56 -13.62 9.32
CA HIS A 167 -1.11 -14.83 8.69
C HIS A 167 -2.29 -14.56 7.75
N ALA A 168 -3.02 -13.45 7.92
CA ALA A 168 -4.15 -13.09 7.06
C ALA A 168 -3.73 -12.66 5.64
N TRP A 169 -2.44 -12.36 5.43
CA TRP A 169 -1.86 -12.20 4.10
C TRP A 169 -1.66 -13.52 3.35
N TYR A 170 -1.77 -14.67 4.03
CA TYR A 170 -1.51 -15.96 3.42
C TYR A 170 -2.66 -16.37 2.50
N GLY A 171 -2.67 -15.84 1.29
CA GLY A 171 -3.67 -16.07 0.25
C GLY A 171 -3.15 -15.70 -1.13
N GLN A 172 -3.89 -16.13 -2.16
CA GLN A 172 -3.66 -15.75 -3.55
C GLN A 172 -4.33 -14.41 -3.87
N TRP A 173 -4.76 -14.21 -5.09
CA TRP A 173 -5.48 -13.01 -5.51
C TRP A 173 -6.65 -12.68 -4.57
N GLY A 174 -6.72 -11.42 -4.14
CA GLY A 174 -7.74 -10.95 -3.18
C GLY A 174 -7.37 -11.17 -1.70
N ALA A 175 -6.13 -11.58 -1.37
CA ALA A 175 -5.68 -11.70 0.02
C ALA A 175 -5.67 -10.34 0.75
N ASP A 176 -5.49 -9.24 0.06
CA ASP A 176 -5.64 -7.87 0.55
C ASP A 176 -7.04 -7.62 1.15
N ARG A 177 -8.08 -8.08 0.48
CA ARG A 177 -9.47 -7.98 0.97
C ARG A 177 -9.70 -8.81 2.23
N GLN A 178 -9.15 -10.02 2.26
CA GLN A 178 -9.20 -10.88 3.43
C GLN A 178 -8.41 -10.28 4.60
N PHE A 179 -7.22 -9.77 4.31
CA PHE A 179 -6.38 -9.08 5.30
C PHE A 179 -7.11 -7.88 5.89
N PHE A 180 -7.66 -7.00 5.06
CA PHE A 180 -8.43 -5.84 5.51
C PHE A 180 -9.65 -6.24 6.34
N SER A 181 -10.42 -7.23 5.91
CA SER A 181 -11.60 -7.72 6.65
C SER A 181 -11.23 -8.22 8.05
N ASN A 182 -10.15 -8.99 8.18
CA ASN A 182 -9.65 -9.46 9.47
C ASN A 182 -9.10 -8.30 10.31
N LEU A 183 -8.34 -7.39 9.70
CA LEU A 183 -7.78 -6.22 10.39
C LEU A 183 -8.90 -5.37 11.00
N LYS A 184 -9.92 -5.02 10.21
CA LYS A 184 -11.10 -4.26 10.64
C LYS A 184 -11.88 -4.97 11.76
N LYS A 185 -12.00 -6.30 11.67
CA LYS A 185 -12.73 -7.12 12.66
C LYS A 185 -12.04 -7.17 14.02
N PHE A 186 -10.73 -7.41 14.03
CA PHE A 186 -9.98 -7.65 15.26
C PHE A 186 -9.35 -6.38 15.83
N PHE A 187 -9.14 -5.36 15.01
CA PHE A 187 -8.54 -4.08 15.38
C PHE A 187 -9.38 -2.91 14.83
N PRO A 188 -10.57 -2.67 15.40
CA PRO A 188 -11.56 -1.74 14.83
C PRO A 188 -11.22 -0.25 14.99
N ASN A 189 -10.22 0.09 15.81
CA ASN A 189 -9.82 1.48 16.02
C ASN A 189 -8.78 1.91 14.95
N PHE A 190 -9.27 2.52 13.86
CA PHE A 190 -8.41 2.92 12.74
C PHE A 190 -8.86 4.25 12.11
N GLU A 191 -7.93 4.90 11.42
CA GLU A 191 -8.17 6.20 10.81
C GLU A 191 -7.87 6.22 9.30
N CYS A 192 -8.68 7.01 8.58
CA CYS A 192 -8.39 7.45 7.22
C CYS A 192 -7.67 8.80 7.28
N THR A 193 -6.56 8.96 6.56
CA THR A 193 -5.88 10.27 6.51
C THR A 193 -6.71 11.32 5.79
N GLY A 194 -7.65 10.91 4.92
CA GLY A 194 -8.39 11.80 4.02
C GLY A 194 -7.57 12.29 2.81
N GLU A 195 -6.28 11.92 2.76
CA GLU A 195 -5.35 12.37 1.71
C GLU A 195 -5.14 11.28 0.65
N HIS A 196 -5.24 11.65 -0.63
CA HIS A 196 -4.89 10.79 -1.76
C HIS A 196 -3.36 10.82 -1.95
N SER A 197 -2.64 10.05 -1.17
CA SER A 197 -1.17 10.09 -1.12
C SER A 197 -0.48 8.79 -1.54
N LEU A 198 -1.22 7.71 -1.76
CA LEU A 198 -0.75 6.56 -2.54
C LEU A 198 -0.95 6.82 -4.02
N CYS A 199 0.06 6.58 -4.84
CA CYS A 199 -0.01 6.63 -6.29
C CYS A 199 -0.06 5.20 -6.83
N TYR A 200 -1.24 4.78 -7.30
CA TYR A 200 -1.52 3.43 -7.79
C TYR A 200 -1.46 3.38 -9.31
N ARG A 201 -0.66 2.48 -9.84
CA ARG A 201 -0.49 2.27 -11.28
C ARG A 201 -1.42 1.19 -11.80
N LEU A 202 -2.16 1.50 -12.86
CA LEU A 202 -2.91 0.49 -13.61
C LEU A 202 -1.93 -0.30 -14.50
N ASP A 203 -1.83 -1.60 -14.25
CA ASP A 203 -0.91 -2.49 -14.97
C ASP A 203 -1.42 -2.95 -16.35
N GLY A 204 -2.72 -2.77 -16.60
CA GLY A 204 -3.37 -3.17 -17.83
C GLY A 204 -3.59 -4.69 -17.98
N ASN A 205 -3.39 -5.46 -16.90
CA ASN A 205 -3.68 -6.89 -16.89
C ASN A 205 -5.19 -7.16 -16.97
N ALA A 206 -5.57 -8.30 -17.54
CA ALA A 206 -6.99 -8.66 -17.76
C ALA A 206 -7.82 -8.77 -16.45
N ASN A 207 -7.15 -8.97 -15.31
CA ASN A 207 -7.80 -9.10 -14.00
C ASN A 207 -7.72 -7.81 -13.16
N SER A 208 -7.10 -6.75 -13.69
CA SER A 208 -6.97 -5.47 -13.01
C SER A 208 -8.12 -4.53 -13.35
N VAL A 209 -8.41 -3.62 -12.43
CA VAL A 209 -9.36 -2.52 -12.66
C VAL A 209 -8.90 -1.62 -13.81
N THR A 210 -9.86 -1.04 -14.52
CA THR A 210 -9.57 -0.21 -15.70
C THR A 210 -9.79 1.26 -15.40
N LYS A 211 -9.32 2.13 -16.32
CA LYS A 211 -9.61 3.56 -16.25
C LYS A 211 -11.13 3.83 -16.20
N ASP A 212 -11.90 3.18 -17.05
CA ASP A 212 -13.36 3.36 -17.13
C ASP A 212 -14.04 2.98 -15.82
N PHE A 213 -13.55 1.93 -15.14
CA PHE A 213 -14.05 1.55 -13.81
C PHE A 213 -13.96 2.71 -12.80
N PHE A 214 -12.85 3.43 -12.78
CA PHE A 214 -12.68 4.58 -11.87
C PHE A 214 -13.46 5.80 -12.33
N GLU A 215 -13.54 6.08 -13.62
CA GLU A 215 -14.33 7.20 -14.16
C GLU A 215 -15.81 7.04 -13.83
N ASP A 216 -16.39 5.85 -14.10
CA ASP A 216 -17.78 5.52 -13.80
C ASP A 216 -18.04 5.49 -12.29
N GLY A 217 -17.15 4.87 -11.51
CA GLY A 217 -17.27 4.79 -10.07
C GLY A 217 -17.21 6.16 -9.40
N ASN A 218 -16.28 7.01 -9.81
CA ASN A 218 -16.16 8.38 -9.31
C ASN A 218 -17.39 9.23 -9.65
N LYS A 219 -17.95 9.06 -10.85
CA LYS A 219 -19.17 9.73 -11.25
C LYS A 219 -20.33 9.34 -10.33
N TYR A 220 -20.55 8.03 -10.14
CA TYR A 220 -21.56 7.50 -9.22
C TYR A 220 -21.41 8.06 -7.81
N THR A 221 -20.19 8.02 -7.28
CA THR A 221 -19.89 8.49 -5.91
C THR A 221 -20.09 9.98 -5.77
N LYS A 222 -19.72 10.77 -6.78
CA LYS A 222 -19.97 12.21 -6.82
C LYS A 222 -21.47 12.52 -6.78
N GLU A 223 -22.29 11.79 -7.52
CA GLU A 223 -23.75 11.94 -7.48
C GLU A 223 -24.31 11.54 -6.11
N LYS A 224 -23.89 10.40 -5.56
CA LYS A 224 -24.34 9.87 -4.26
C LYS A 224 -24.07 10.85 -3.11
N TYR A 225 -22.88 11.44 -3.07
CA TYR A 225 -22.46 12.36 -2.00
C TYR A 225 -22.60 13.85 -2.38
N GLN A 226 -23.15 14.16 -3.56
CA GLN A 226 -23.30 15.53 -4.07
C GLN A 226 -21.98 16.34 -4.04
N GLY A 227 -20.86 15.64 -4.25
CA GLY A 227 -19.51 16.21 -4.19
C GLY A 227 -18.96 16.46 -2.78
N ASN A 228 -19.73 16.20 -1.73
CA ASN A 228 -19.33 16.36 -0.32
C ASN A 228 -18.85 15.02 0.25
N TYR A 229 -17.64 14.64 -0.07
CA TYR A 229 -17.09 13.35 0.32
C TYR A 229 -16.80 13.26 1.82
N PRO A 230 -17.31 12.21 2.53
CA PRO A 230 -17.13 12.09 3.97
C PRO A 230 -15.67 11.87 4.41
N TRP A 231 -14.81 11.38 3.52
CA TRP A 231 -13.37 11.21 3.79
C TRP A 231 -12.56 12.50 3.73
N HIS A 232 -13.12 13.60 3.21
CA HIS A 232 -12.50 14.92 3.24
C HIS A 232 -12.93 15.77 4.43
N GLN A 233 -13.88 15.28 5.23
CA GLN A 233 -14.34 15.98 6.43
C GLN A 233 -13.43 15.57 7.60
N LYS A 234 -12.59 16.51 8.06
CA LYS A 234 -11.76 16.37 9.28
C LYS A 234 -12.55 16.71 10.52
#